data_bd4b910aad62d0c49f1def5a63f77633
#
_entry.id   bd4b910aad62d0c49f1def5a63f77633
#
_cell.length_a   1.000
_cell.length_b   1.000
_cell.length_c   1.000
_cell.angle_alpha   90.00
_cell.angle_beta   90.00
_cell.angle_gamma   90.00
#
_symmetry.space_group_name_H-M   'P 1'
#
loop_
_entity.id
_entity.type
_entity.pdbx_description
1 polymer ?
#
loop_
_entity_poly.entity_id
_entity_poly.type
_entity_poly.pdbx_seq_one_letter_code
_entity_poly.pdbx_strand_id
1 'polypeptide(L)'
;HGVTVVEIARDGGSWRPVLEGKANRRITASTPMKIDGPAAGDARLKTAADPEGMRVLGTLNNCAGGYTPWGTYLTTEENFHGYFWTDAQTPEGKPNLRGHGGPQARSYARYRIPSNWYSWGRYHSRFNIDREPNEPNRFGWIVEIDPTDPASEPVKHTALGRFSHEGAECLVNSDGRVVVYSGDDGAFEYIYRFVSRDRYRPDDRAHNMRLLSEGTLSVARFNDDGSLDWLPLMFGEGPLTPANGFQSQADVMIDAGSKDADRLAVP
;
A
#
# COMPACT_ATOMS: atom_id res chain seq x y z
N HIS A 1 -3.33 12.92 -8.77
CA HIS A 1 -2.34 12.05 -8.13
C HIS A 1 -1.74 12.73 -6.91
N GLY A 2 -1.84 12.09 -5.76
CA GLY A 2 -1.34 12.61 -4.52
C GLY A 2 -2.40 13.28 -3.65
N VAL A 3 -1.95 13.95 -2.60
CA VAL A 3 -2.79 14.57 -1.56
C VAL A 3 -2.38 16.02 -1.37
N THR A 4 -3.35 16.87 -1.08
CA THR A 4 -3.09 18.27 -0.70
C THR A 4 -3.53 18.47 0.76
N VAL A 5 -2.64 18.99 1.58
CA VAL A 5 -2.95 19.48 2.93
C VAL A 5 -3.19 20.99 2.82
N VAL A 6 -4.32 21.44 3.33
CA VAL A 6 -4.71 22.86 3.32
C VAL A 6 -5.16 23.26 4.72
N GLU A 7 -4.55 24.28 5.28
CA GLU A 7 -4.97 24.90 6.52
C GLU A 7 -6.25 25.71 6.29
N ILE A 8 -7.24 25.54 7.15
CA ILE A 8 -8.50 26.28 7.09
C ILE A 8 -8.75 27.01 8.41
N ALA A 9 -9.33 28.18 8.36
CA ALA A 9 -9.72 28.97 9.53
C ALA A 9 -11.22 29.25 9.50
N ARG A 10 -11.82 29.35 10.67
CA ARG A 10 -13.22 29.75 10.82
C ARG A 10 -13.32 31.28 10.81
N ASP A 11 -14.17 31.80 9.94
CA ASP A 11 -14.43 33.22 9.78
C ASP A 11 -15.95 33.45 9.73
N GLY A 12 -16.50 34.10 10.77
CA GLY A 12 -17.93 34.48 10.83
C GLY A 12 -18.92 33.34 10.61
N GLY A 13 -18.59 32.10 10.96
CA GLY A 13 -19.45 30.92 10.76
C GLY A 13 -19.16 30.14 9.48
N SER A 14 -18.27 30.62 8.61
CA SER A 14 -17.79 29.95 7.41
C SER A 14 -16.37 29.46 7.58
N TRP A 15 -15.94 28.46 6.79
CA TRP A 15 -14.57 28.01 6.70
C TRP A 15 -13.89 28.62 5.48
N ARG A 16 -12.68 29.12 5.64
CA ARG A 16 -11.88 29.69 4.55
C ARG A 16 -10.46 29.08 4.53
N PRO A 17 -9.88 28.84 3.35
CA PRO A 17 -8.49 28.41 3.26
C PRO A 17 -7.55 29.52 3.70
N VAL A 18 -6.53 29.17 4.48
CA VAL A 18 -5.43 30.05 4.85
C VAL A 18 -4.34 29.87 3.81
N LEU A 19 -4.28 30.77 2.82
CA LEU A 19 -3.40 30.61 1.65
C LEU A 19 -1.92 30.50 2.04
N GLU A 20 -1.48 31.28 3.03
CA GLU A 20 -0.10 31.27 3.56
C GLU A 20 0.04 30.36 4.80
N GLY A 21 -0.86 29.38 4.94
CA GLY A 21 -0.84 28.42 6.05
C GLY A 21 0.45 27.60 6.04
N LYS A 22 1.13 27.51 7.18
CA LYS A 22 2.43 26.81 7.30
C LYS A 22 2.31 25.30 7.08
N ALA A 23 1.14 24.73 7.32
CA ALA A 23 0.86 23.32 7.08
C ALA A 23 0.52 23.00 5.62
N ASN A 24 0.28 24.02 4.78
CA ASN A 24 -0.08 23.84 3.38
C ASN A 24 1.04 23.13 2.61
N ARG A 25 0.72 21.97 2.02
CA ARG A 25 1.68 21.25 1.17
C ARG A 25 1.00 20.33 0.19
N ARG A 26 1.70 20.01 -0.90
CA ARG A 26 1.31 18.97 -1.84
C ARG A 26 2.21 17.75 -1.69
N ILE A 27 1.58 16.60 -1.63
CA ILE A 27 2.21 15.29 -1.68
C ILE A 27 1.88 14.71 -3.04
N THR A 28 2.90 14.39 -3.83
CA THR A 28 2.77 14.04 -5.25
C THR A 28 3.47 12.72 -5.56
N ALA A 29 3.48 12.33 -6.82
CA ALA A 29 4.26 11.19 -7.31
C ALA A 29 5.79 11.37 -7.16
N SER A 30 6.27 12.55 -6.77
CA SER A 30 7.71 12.84 -6.60
C SER A 30 8.09 13.21 -5.17
N THR A 31 7.15 13.19 -4.23
CA THR A 31 7.44 13.48 -2.82
C THR A 31 8.19 12.31 -2.18
N PRO A 32 9.34 12.53 -1.52
CA PRO A 32 10.03 11.46 -0.79
C PRO A 32 9.14 10.86 0.30
N MET A 33 9.19 9.53 0.43
CA MET A 33 8.43 8.76 1.41
C MET A 33 9.27 7.65 2.00
N LYS A 34 9.03 7.31 3.25
CA LYS A 34 9.59 6.11 3.89
C LYS A 34 8.76 4.88 3.54
N ILE A 35 9.43 3.74 3.51
CA ILE A 35 8.79 2.42 3.51
C ILE A 35 9.02 1.81 4.88
N ASP A 36 7.96 1.33 5.52
CA ASP A 36 8.00 0.76 6.86
C ASP A 36 7.23 -0.57 6.93
N GLY A 37 7.52 -1.36 7.97
CA GLY A 37 6.90 -2.66 8.18
C GLY A 37 7.67 -3.83 7.57
N PRO A 38 7.04 -5.03 7.47
CA PRO A 38 7.74 -6.28 7.16
C PRO A 38 8.47 -6.34 5.81
N ALA A 39 8.02 -5.58 4.81
CA ALA A 39 8.66 -5.58 3.50
C ALA A 39 9.74 -4.50 3.33
N ALA A 40 9.92 -3.60 4.30
CA ALA A 40 10.97 -2.59 4.25
C ALA A 40 12.35 -3.23 4.12
N GLY A 41 13.13 -2.81 3.11
CA GLY A 41 14.45 -3.37 2.82
C GLY A 41 14.46 -4.71 2.05
N ASP A 42 13.30 -5.27 1.74
CA ASP A 42 13.21 -6.48 0.93
C ASP A 42 13.85 -6.27 -0.45
N ALA A 43 14.48 -7.32 -0.98
CA ALA A 43 15.18 -7.28 -2.27
C ALA A 43 14.27 -6.82 -3.42
N ARG A 44 12.97 -7.14 -3.36
CA ARG A 44 11.98 -6.75 -4.36
C ARG A 44 11.56 -5.28 -4.29
N LEU A 45 11.95 -4.55 -3.23
CA LEU A 45 11.71 -3.11 -3.09
C LEU A 45 12.95 -2.27 -3.43
N LYS A 46 14.10 -2.90 -3.69
CA LYS A 46 15.36 -2.21 -4.02
C LYS A 46 15.37 -1.79 -5.48
N THR A 47 15.78 -0.55 -5.72
CA THR A 47 15.94 0.03 -7.07
C THR A 47 17.31 0.68 -7.21
N ALA A 48 17.67 1.09 -8.42
CA ALA A 48 18.92 1.81 -8.63
C ALA A 48 18.98 3.12 -7.81
N ALA A 49 17.83 3.79 -7.63
CA ALA A 49 17.73 5.03 -6.85
C ALA A 49 17.65 4.81 -5.33
N ASP A 50 17.29 3.61 -4.89
CA ASP A 50 17.17 3.25 -3.48
C ASP A 50 17.65 1.79 -3.27
N PRO A 51 18.98 1.57 -3.17
CA PRO A 51 19.56 0.25 -2.99
C PRO A 51 19.20 -0.42 -1.66
N GLU A 52 18.75 0.37 -0.68
CA GLU A 52 18.31 -0.15 0.63
C GLU A 52 16.87 -0.63 0.63
N GLY A 53 16.02 -0.18 -0.30
CA GLY A 53 14.60 -0.54 -0.37
C GLY A 53 13.76 0.05 0.77
N MET A 54 14.18 1.18 1.31
CA MET A 54 13.58 1.83 2.49
C MET A 54 12.85 3.13 2.15
N ARG A 55 12.99 3.65 0.94
CA ARG A 55 12.47 4.95 0.52
C ARG A 55 11.93 4.87 -0.89
N VAL A 56 10.89 5.64 -1.17
CA VAL A 56 10.29 5.71 -2.51
C VAL A 56 9.89 7.15 -2.82
N LEU A 57 9.88 7.51 -4.09
CA LEU A 57 9.31 8.77 -4.52
C LEU A 57 7.82 8.59 -4.82
N GLY A 58 6.99 9.21 -3.99
CA GLY A 58 5.61 9.50 -4.26
C GLY A 58 4.60 8.40 -4.00
N THR A 59 3.35 8.80 -4.21
CA THR A 59 2.16 7.97 -4.13
C THR A 59 1.37 8.09 -5.43
N LEU A 60 0.68 7.03 -5.82
CA LEU A 60 0.01 6.89 -7.12
C LEU A 60 -1.45 6.47 -6.94
N ASN A 61 -2.32 7.05 -7.77
CA ASN A 61 -3.74 6.69 -7.87
C ASN A 61 -4.43 6.60 -6.50
N ASN A 62 -4.30 7.67 -5.73
CA ASN A 62 -4.92 7.75 -4.41
C ASN A 62 -6.44 7.73 -4.56
N CYS A 63 -7.08 6.81 -3.86
CA CYS A 63 -8.52 6.70 -3.74
C CYS A 63 -8.99 7.24 -2.39
N ALA A 64 -10.00 6.65 -1.80
CA ALA A 64 -10.45 6.97 -0.47
C ALA A 64 -9.34 6.74 0.57
N GLY A 65 -9.63 6.93 1.80
CA GLY A 65 -8.65 6.80 2.88
C GLY A 65 -9.36 6.76 4.22
N GLY A 66 -8.66 7.17 5.25
CA GLY A 66 -9.16 7.27 6.60
C GLY A 66 -8.31 8.23 7.41
N TYR A 67 -8.54 8.26 8.68
CA TYR A 67 -7.69 9.00 9.61
C TYR A 67 -7.49 8.19 10.88
N THR A 68 -6.36 8.41 11.50
CA THR A 68 -5.98 7.68 12.69
C THR A 68 -6.46 8.37 13.96
N PRO A 69 -6.64 7.64 15.07
CA PRO A 69 -6.96 8.23 16.36
C PRO A 69 -5.90 9.21 16.90
N TRP A 70 -4.69 9.23 16.34
CA TRP A 70 -3.60 10.16 16.69
C TRP A 70 -3.45 11.32 15.72
N GLY A 71 -4.45 11.52 14.82
CA GLY A 71 -4.58 12.70 13.99
C GLY A 71 -3.77 12.72 12.70
N THR A 72 -3.37 11.57 12.17
CA THR A 72 -2.82 11.46 10.83
C THR A 72 -3.88 11.05 9.81
N TYR A 73 -3.63 11.33 8.54
CA TYR A 73 -4.45 10.92 7.42
C TYR A 73 -3.85 9.70 6.73
N LEU A 74 -4.70 8.72 6.42
CA LEU A 74 -4.35 7.55 5.62
C LEU A 74 -4.90 7.76 4.21
N THR A 75 -4.04 7.71 3.20
CA THR A 75 -4.46 7.63 1.79
C THR A 75 -4.07 6.29 1.21
N THR A 76 -4.83 5.83 0.25
CA THR A 76 -4.72 4.47 -0.29
C THR A 76 -4.32 4.48 -1.75
N GLU A 77 -3.43 3.56 -2.13
CA GLU A 77 -2.99 3.38 -3.52
C GLU A 77 -3.81 2.26 -4.17
N GLU A 78 -4.70 2.62 -5.09
CA GLU A 78 -5.65 1.69 -5.71
C GLU A 78 -5.14 1.19 -7.08
N ASN A 79 -5.33 1.98 -8.14
CA ASN A 79 -5.02 1.58 -9.51
C ASN A 79 -3.57 1.94 -9.92
N PHE A 80 -2.61 1.69 -9.03
CA PHE A 80 -1.18 2.02 -9.24
C PHE A 80 -0.58 1.34 -10.47
N HIS A 81 -1.11 0.20 -10.89
CA HIS A 81 -0.66 -0.56 -12.05
C HIS A 81 -0.76 0.23 -13.37
N GLY A 82 -1.66 1.22 -13.43
CA GLY A 82 -1.89 2.05 -14.60
C GLY A 82 -0.69 2.90 -15.06
N TYR A 83 0.28 3.10 -14.20
CA TYR A 83 1.42 4.00 -14.45
C TYR A 83 2.63 3.31 -15.06
N PHE A 84 2.68 1.98 -14.98
CA PHE A 84 3.83 1.19 -15.42
C PHE A 84 3.75 0.85 -16.90
N TRP A 85 4.92 0.89 -17.54
CA TRP A 85 5.12 0.77 -18.99
C TRP A 85 6.15 -0.30 -19.28
N THR A 86 6.02 -0.96 -20.45
CA THR A 86 7.10 -1.71 -21.10
C THR A 86 7.26 -1.22 -22.54
N ASP A 87 8.49 -1.17 -23.03
CA ASP A 87 8.78 -0.93 -24.44
C ASP A 87 8.54 -2.18 -25.30
N ALA A 88 8.49 -3.37 -24.66
CA ALA A 88 8.14 -4.62 -25.32
C ALA A 88 6.62 -4.68 -25.59
N GLN A 89 6.26 -4.71 -26.86
CA GLN A 89 4.85 -4.76 -27.29
C GLN A 89 4.60 -5.91 -28.25
N THR A 90 3.34 -6.39 -28.28
CA THR A 90 2.85 -7.29 -29.32
C THR A 90 2.67 -6.53 -30.63
N PRO A 91 2.51 -7.22 -31.79
CA PRO A 91 2.19 -6.56 -33.06
C PRO A 91 0.96 -5.65 -32.98
N GLU A 92 0.01 -5.95 -32.10
CA GLU A 92 -1.21 -5.16 -31.87
C GLU A 92 -1.01 -3.99 -30.89
N GLY A 93 0.23 -3.73 -30.46
CA GLY A 93 0.57 -2.63 -29.56
C GLY A 93 0.21 -2.86 -28.09
N LYS A 94 -0.08 -4.11 -27.68
CA LYS A 94 -0.33 -4.45 -26.26
C LYS A 94 0.98 -4.76 -25.54
N PRO A 95 1.07 -4.53 -24.22
CA PRO A 95 2.22 -4.93 -23.43
C PRO A 95 2.56 -6.41 -23.60
N ASN A 96 3.86 -6.69 -23.84
CA ASN A 96 4.35 -8.05 -23.99
C ASN A 96 5.27 -8.39 -22.81
N LEU A 97 4.76 -9.23 -21.91
CA LEU A 97 5.52 -9.70 -20.74
C LEU A 97 6.48 -10.85 -21.04
N ARG A 98 6.59 -11.31 -22.29
CA ARG A 98 7.56 -12.33 -22.69
C ARG A 98 8.98 -11.79 -22.43
N GLY A 99 9.71 -12.47 -21.56
CA GLY A 99 11.04 -12.03 -21.12
C GLY A 99 11.09 -11.43 -19.72
N HIS A 100 9.98 -11.02 -19.15
CA HIS A 100 9.87 -10.65 -17.74
C HIS A 100 9.59 -11.90 -16.89
N GLY A 101 10.59 -12.79 -16.82
CA GLY A 101 10.53 -14.00 -16.00
C GLY A 101 10.96 -13.79 -14.55
N GLY A 102 10.93 -14.85 -13.76
CA GLY A 102 11.39 -14.84 -12.36
C GLY A 102 10.33 -14.37 -11.37
N PRO A 103 10.73 -13.95 -10.15
CA PRO A 103 9.80 -13.59 -9.07
C PRO A 103 8.80 -12.50 -9.43
N GLN A 104 9.17 -11.59 -10.32
CA GLN A 104 8.33 -10.46 -10.74
C GLN A 104 7.18 -10.88 -11.65
N ALA A 105 7.36 -11.90 -12.50
CA ALA A 105 6.37 -12.29 -13.51
C ALA A 105 4.99 -12.58 -12.90
N ARG A 106 4.97 -13.22 -11.74
CA ARG A 106 3.76 -13.54 -11.01
C ARG A 106 3.07 -12.29 -10.46
N SER A 107 3.83 -11.44 -9.75
CA SER A 107 3.34 -10.17 -9.23
C SER A 107 2.81 -9.29 -10.37
N TYR A 108 3.52 -9.22 -11.50
CA TYR A 108 3.07 -8.48 -12.67
C TYR A 108 1.74 -8.99 -13.22
N ALA A 109 1.62 -10.30 -13.41
CA ALA A 109 0.38 -10.92 -13.89
C ALA A 109 -0.79 -10.62 -12.94
N ARG A 110 -0.55 -10.73 -11.62
CA ARG A 110 -1.54 -10.47 -10.59
C ARG A 110 -2.06 -9.04 -10.62
N TYR A 111 -1.17 -8.07 -10.65
CA TYR A 111 -1.49 -6.64 -10.60
C TYR A 111 -1.69 -6.02 -11.99
N ARG A 112 -1.74 -6.81 -13.05
CA ARG A 112 -1.90 -6.34 -14.44
C ARG A 112 -0.82 -5.32 -14.83
N ILE A 113 0.43 -5.58 -14.42
CA ILE A 113 1.59 -4.72 -14.69
C ILE A 113 2.38 -5.32 -15.87
N PRO A 114 2.75 -4.48 -16.85
CA PRO A 114 2.32 -3.11 -17.05
C PRO A 114 0.95 -3.05 -17.73
N SER A 115 0.11 -2.11 -17.33
CA SER A 115 -1.16 -1.89 -18.00
C SER A 115 -1.07 -0.88 -19.14
N ASN A 116 -0.03 -0.06 -19.16
CA ASN A 116 0.20 1.02 -20.14
C ASN A 116 -0.98 2.02 -20.24
N TRP A 117 -1.79 2.20 -19.17
CA TRP A 117 -2.89 3.17 -19.18
C TRP A 117 -2.39 4.59 -19.33
N TYR A 118 -1.32 4.93 -18.57
CA TYR A 118 -0.65 6.20 -18.64
C TYR A 118 0.74 6.01 -19.23
N SER A 119 1.15 6.85 -20.13
CA SER A 119 2.44 6.72 -20.82
C SER A 119 3.63 7.20 -19.98
N TRP A 120 3.57 7.11 -18.65
CA TRP A 120 4.62 7.67 -17.78
C TRP A 120 5.98 7.00 -17.98
N GLY A 121 6.01 5.67 -18.16
CA GLY A 121 7.27 4.95 -18.39
C GLY A 121 7.97 5.28 -19.71
N ARG A 122 7.29 5.98 -20.63
CA ARG A 122 7.93 6.54 -21.84
C ARG A 122 8.79 7.77 -21.54
N TYR A 123 8.48 8.50 -20.47
CA TYR A 123 9.11 9.77 -20.10
C TYR A 123 9.91 9.68 -18.80
N HIS A 124 9.57 8.75 -17.91
CA HIS A 124 10.22 8.55 -16.63
C HIS A 124 10.68 7.11 -16.49
N SER A 125 11.99 6.89 -16.54
CA SER A 125 12.62 5.55 -16.55
C SER A 125 12.18 4.65 -15.40
N ARG A 126 11.92 5.21 -14.22
CA ARG A 126 11.47 4.44 -13.06
C ARG A 126 10.11 3.76 -13.24
N PHE A 127 9.24 4.29 -14.10
CA PHE A 127 7.96 3.66 -14.42
C PHE A 127 8.03 2.70 -15.61
N ASN A 128 9.22 2.48 -16.17
CA ASN A 128 9.45 1.49 -17.22
C ASN A 128 10.04 0.24 -16.59
N ILE A 129 9.27 -0.86 -16.59
CA ILE A 129 9.66 -2.14 -15.95
C ILE A 129 10.85 -2.82 -16.62
N ASP A 130 11.17 -2.45 -17.86
CA ASP A 130 12.37 -2.96 -18.55
C ASP A 130 13.65 -2.34 -17.97
N ARG A 131 13.53 -1.23 -17.24
CA ARG A 131 14.64 -0.48 -16.62
C ARG A 131 14.65 -0.60 -15.10
N GLU A 132 13.48 -0.51 -14.46
CA GLU A 132 13.30 -0.60 -13.01
C GLU A 132 12.23 -1.64 -12.67
N PRO A 133 12.56 -2.94 -12.74
CA PRO A 133 11.58 -4.02 -12.56
C PRO A 133 11.02 -4.11 -11.14
N ASN A 134 11.68 -3.54 -10.15
CA ASN A 134 11.21 -3.55 -8.76
C ASN A 134 10.31 -2.36 -8.41
N GLU A 135 10.33 -1.27 -9.20
CA GLU A 135 9.56 -0.07 -8.87
C GLU A 135 8.07 -0.34 -8.67
N PRO A 136 7.38 -1.23 -9.44
CA PRO A 136 5.98 -1.53 -9.20
C PRO A 136 5.65 -2.09 -7.81
N ASN A 137 6.60 -2.78 -7.16
CA ASN A 137 6.39 -3.37 -5.83
C ASN A 137 6.36 -2.30 -4.72
N ARG A 138 6.76 -1.09 -5.02
CA ARG A 138 6.84 0.05 -4.10
C ARG A 138 5.53 0.83 -4.02
N PHE A 139 4.48 0.35 -4.72
CA PHE A 139 3.14 0.92 -4.80
C PHE A 139 2.06 -0.13 -4.55
N GLY A 140 0.86 0.32 -4.24
CA GLY A 140 -0.24 -0.52 -3.79
C GLY A 140 -0.29 -0.65 -2.26
N TRP A 141 0.15 0.39 -1.56
CA TRP A 141 0.22 0.44 -0.10
C TRP A 141 -0.72 1.50 0.48
N ILE A 142 -0.93 1.45 1.79
CA ILE A 142 -1.55 2.54 2.54
C ILE A 142 -0.44 3.50 2.97
N VAL A 143 -0.66 4.80 2.77
CA VAL A 143 0.29 5.87 3.05
C VAL A 143 -0.22 6.75 4.18
N GLU A 144 0.54 6.84 5.27
CA GLU A 144 0.25 7.72 6.38
C GLU A 144 0.89 9.10 6.19
N ILE A 145 0.11 10.14 6.41
CA ILE A 145 0.50 11.54 6.24
C ILE A 145 0.17 12.29 7.53
N ASP A 146 1.15 12.96 8.12
CA ASP A 146 0.90 13.90 9.22
C ASP A 146 0.48 15.26 8.64
N PRO A 147 -0.79 15.66 8.76
CA PRO A 147 -1.24 16.95 8.23
C PRO A 147 -0.75 18.14 9.07
N THR A 148 -0.33 17.92 10.31
CA THR A 148 0.05 18.96 11.25
C THR A 148 1.54 19.27 11.23
N ASP A 149 2.37 18.38 10.72
CA ASP A 149 3.82 18.58 10.55
C ASP A 149 4.21 18.62 9.07
N PRO A 150 4.35 19.80 8.47
CA PRO A 150 4.72 19.95 7.06
C PRO A 150 6.12 19.43 6.73
N ALA A 151 6.99 19.27 7.72
CA ALA A 151 8.34 18.72 7.57
C ALA A 151 8.35 17.19 7.66
N SER A 152 7.26 16.56 8.11
CA SER A 152 7.17 15.12 8.21
C SER A 152 7.21 14.45 6.84
N GLU A 153 7.91 13.33 6.76
CA GLU A 153 7.98 12.49 5.58
C GLU A 153 6.84 11.46 5.64
N PRO A 154 5.98 11.34 4.60
CA PRO A 154 4.93 10.32 4.58
C PRO A 154 5.51 8.90 4.66
N VAL A 155 4.72 7.96 5.18
CA VAL A 155 5.14 6.58 5.43
C VAL A 155 4.22 5.61 4.70
N LYS A 156 4.79 4.70 3.90
CA LYS A 156 4.08 3.55 3.33
C LYS A 156 4.17 2.37 4.28
N HIS A 157 3.03 1.90 4.77
CA HIS A 157 2.93 0.82 5.76
C HIS A 157 2.76 -0.55 5.10
N THR A 158 3.84 -1.30 4.99
CA THR A 158 3.80 -2.62 4.33
C THR A 158 3.14 -3.71 5.17
N ALA A 159 2.96 -3.50 6.47
CA ALA A 159 2.22 -4.43 7.34
C ALA A 159 0.72 -4.52 7.01
N LEU A 160 0.17 -3.54 6.28
CA LEU A 160 -1.21 -3.53 5.83
C LEU A 160 -1.44 -4.29 4.51
N GLY A 161 -0.38 -4.91 3.95
CA GLY A 161 -0.45 -5.68 2.71
C GLY A 161 -0.45 -4.83 1.44
N ARG A 162 -0.10 -5.45 0.31
CA ARG A 162 -0.08 -4.82 -1.01
C ARG A 162 -1.24 -5.33 -1.85
N PHE A 163 -2.15 -4.44 -2.23
CA PHE A 163 -3.27 -4.70 -3.13
C PHE A 163 -3.88 -3.38 -3.62
N SER A 164 -4.99 -3.42 -4.37
CA SER A 164 -5.70 -2.21 -4.83
C SER A 164 -6.55 -1.64 -3.70
N HIS A 165 -5.91 -0.90 -2.79
CA HIS A 165 -6.59 -0.33 -1.65
C HIS A 165 -7.56 0.78 -2.05
N GLU A 166 -8.86 0.60 -1.83
CA GLU A 166 -9.86 1.61 -2.09
C GLU A 166 -10.07 2.53 -0.87
N GLY A 167 -9.97 2.01 0.35
CA GLY A 167 -10.11 2.77 1.59
C GLY A 167 -9.32 2.17 2.74
N ALA A 168 -9.24 2.90 3.86
CA ALA A 168 -8.52 2.48 5.08
C ALA A 168 -9.22 3.02 6.33
N GLU A 169 -10.27 2.33 6.77
CA GLU A 169 -10.96 2.70 8.01
C GLU A 169 -10.16 2.25 9.23
N CYS A 170 -9.80 3.22 10.09
CA CYS A 170 -8.94 3.00 11.24
C CYS A 170 -9.69 3.29 12.56
N LEU A 171 -9.64 2.36 13.50
CA LEU A 171 -10.30 2.51 14.80
C LEU A 171 -9.51 1.85 15.92
N VAL A 172 -9.82 2.20 17.16
CA VAL A 172 -9.32 1.51 18.36
C VAL A 172 -10.36 0.49 18.80
N ASN A 173 -9.97 -0.77 18.85
CA ASN A 173 -10.80 -1.87 19.32
C ASN A 173 -10.98 -1.85 20.84
N SER A 174 -11.95 -2.61 21.35
CA SER A 174 -12.26 -2.72 22.80
C SER A 174 -11.09 -3.21 23.65
N ASP A 175 -10.15 -3.97 23.07
CA ASP A 175 -8.93 -4.41 23.73
C ASP A 175 -7.78 -3.38 23.68
N GLY A 176 -8.04 -2.21 23.08
CA GLY A 176 -7.09 -1.11 22.94
C GLY A 176 -6.14 -1.21 21.74
N ARG A 177 -6.19 -2.28 20.95
CA ARG A 177 -5.40 -2.37 19.72
C ARG A 177 -6.03 -1.57 18.60
N VAL A 178 -5.19 -1.10 17.69
CA VAL A 178 -5.65 -0.42 16.48
C VAL A 178 -6.03 -1.46 15.42
N VAL A 179 -7.15 -1.23 14.77
CA VAL A 179 -7.64 -2.07 13.68
C VAL A 179 -7.82 -1.20 12.44
N VAL A 180 -7.36 -1.69 11.28
CA VAL A 180 -7.60 -1.06 9.99
C VAL A 180 -8.32 -2.05 9.08
N TYR A 181 -9.44 -1.62 8.51
CA TYR A 181 -10.16 -2.37 7.47
C TYR A 181 -9.90 -1.75 6.11
N SER A 182 -9.67 -2.60 5.11
CA SER A 182 -9.46 -2.18 3.72
C SER A 182 -10.02 -3.23 2.76
N GLY A 183 -10.62 -2.80 1.66
CA GLY A 183 -11.03 -3.66 0.56
C GLY A 183 -10.03 -3.61 -0.60
N ASP A 184 -9.85 -4.73 -1.30
CA ASP A 184 -9.19 -4.78 -2.61
C ASP A 184 -10.27 -4.55 -3.70
N ASP A 185 -10.15 -3.44 -4.44
CA ASP A 185 -11.10 -3.05 -5.52
C ASP A 185 -10.93 -3.89 -6.79
N GLY A 186 -10.66 -5.16 -6.64
CA GLY A 186 -10.71 -6.13 -7.73
C GLY A 186 -12.03 -6.91 -7.70
N ALA A 187 -12.60 -7.21 -8.87
CA ALA A 187 -13.77 -8.08 -8.93
C ALA A 187 -13.46 -9.45 -8.30
N PHE A 188 -14.27 -9.87 -7.32
CA PHE A 188 -14.11 -11.11 -6.55
C PHE A 188 -12.84 -11.14 -5.67
N GLU A 189 -12.35 -9.98 -5.24
CA GLU A 189 -11.25 -9.86 -4.29
C GLU A 189 -11.77 -9.76 -2.85
N TYR A 190 -10.85 -9.58 -1.90
CA TYR A 190 -11.10 -9.78 -0.49
C TYR A 190 -11.23 -8.49 0.32
N ILE A 191 -11.81 -8.65 1.51
CA ILE A 191 -11.76 -7.64 2.58
C ILE A 191 -10.65 -8.04 3.53
N TYR A 192 -9.83 -7.07 3.93
CA TYR A 192 -8.69 -7.25 4.81
C TYR A 192 -8.89 -6.53 6.14
N ARG A 193 -8.33 -7.10 7.19
CA ARG A 193 -8.27 -6.52 8.52
C ARG A 193 -6.85 -6.61 9.06
N PHE A 194 -6.27 -5.47 9.35
CA PHE A 194 -5.03 -5.37 10.12
C PHE A 194 -5.37 -5.16 11.60
N VAL A 195 -4.61 -5.79 12.51
CA VAL A 195 -4.68 -5.57 13.96
C VAL A 195 -3.27 -5.30 14.45
N SER A 196 -3.04 -4.14 15.06
CA SER A 196 -1.73 -3.75 15.57
C SER A 196 -1.24 -4.71 16.67
N ARG A 197 0.10 -4.91 16.75
CA ARG A 197 0.71 -5.67 17.83
C ARG A 197 0.52 -4.97 19.17
N ASP A 198 0.82 -3.69 19.22
CA ASP A 198 0.76 -2.89 20.44
C ASP A 198 -0.55 -2.10 20.54
N ARG A 199 -0.85 -1.63 21.75
CA ARG A 199 -2.07 -0.90 22.05
C ARG A 199 -1.89 0.60 21.83
N TYR A 200 -2.95 1.26 21.45
CA TYR A 200 -3.06 2.72 21.39
C TYR A 200 -2.88 3.34 22.79
N ARG A 201 -2.19 4.46 22.85
CA ARG A 201 -1.96 5.26 24.05
C ARG A 201 -2.41 6.68 23.80
N PRO A 202 -3.48 7.19 24.44
CA PRO A 202 -4.05 8.50 24.13
C PRO A 202 -3.05 9.65 24.20
N ASP A 203 -2.09 9.60 25.12
CA ASP A 203 -1.14 10.68 25.39
C ASP A 203 0.27 10.43 24.82
N ASP A 204 0.46 9.38 24.01
CA ASP A 204 1.75 9.01 23.44
C ASP A 204 1.69 8.95 21.91
N ARG A 205 1.61 10.13 21.27
CA ARG A 205 1.54 10.23 19.81
C ARG A 205 2.74 9.57 19.12
N ALA A 206 3.94 9.70 19.69
CA ALA A 206 5.15 9.12 19.13
C ALA A 206 5.13 7.58 19.14
N HIS A 207 4.54 6.96 20.17
CA HIS A 207 4.25 5.54 20.18
C HIS A 207 3.21 5.18 19.12
N ASN A 208 2.12 5.94 19.04
CA ASN A 208 0.99 5.65 18.16
C ASN A 208 1.36 5.71 16.68
N MET A 209 2.27 6.60 16.28
CA MET A 209 2.83 6.69 14.92
C MET A 209 3.54 5.42 14.43
N ARG A 210 3.80 4.44 15.32
CA ARG A 210 4.42 3.15 14.98
C ARG A 210 3.44 1.98 14.98
N LEU A 211 2.17 2.21 15.34
CA LEU A 211 1.19 1.12 15.49
C LEU A 211 0.83 0.42 14.17
N LEU A 212 1.03 1.09 13.04
CA LEU A 212 0.76 0.51 11.72
C LEU A 212 1.96 -0.23 11.12
N SER A 213 3.11 -0.22 11.80
CA SER A 213 4.35 -0.87 11.34
C SER A 213 4.40 -2.36 11.65
N GLU A 214 3.73 -2.78 12.74
CA GLU A 214 3.75 -4.16 13.23
C GLU A 214 2.37 -4.63 13.69
N GLY A 215 1.95 -5.79 13.19
CA GLY A 215 0.66 -6.38 13.51
C GLY A 215 0.34 -7.59 12.65
N THR A 216 -0.90 -8.02 12.70
CA THR A 216 -1.40 -9.14 11.90
C THR A 216 -2.41 -8.65 10.88
N LEU A 217 -2.10 -8.86 9.60
CA LEU A 217 -3.05 -8.73 8.51
C LEU A 217 -3.81 -10.04 8.38
N SER A 218 -5.12 -9.96 8.19
CA SER A 218 -5.98 -11.12 7.95
C SER A 218 -6.91 -10.85 6.78
N VAL A 219 -7.30 -11.91 6.07
CA VAL A 219 -8.31 -11.85 5.02
C VAL A 219 -9.62 -12.44 5.51
N ALA A 220 -10.74 -11.86 5.10
CA ALA A 220 -12.08 -12.31 5.45
C ALA A 220 -12.47 -13.55 4.66
N ARG A 221 -13.01 -14.57 5.35
CA ARG A 221 -13.73 -15.69 4.75
C ARG A 221 -15.17 -15.68 5.24
N PHE A 222 -16.11 -15.52 4.33
CA PHE A 222 -17.54 -15.61 4.60
C PHE A 222 -17.98 -17.07 4.44
N ASN A 223 -18.59 -17.63 5.46
CA ASN A 223 -19.06 -19.01 5.49
C ASN A 223 -20.53 -19.09 5.10
N ASP A 224 -20.98 -20.26 4.60
CA ASP A 224 -22.36 -20.50 4.15
C ASP A 224 -23.39 -20.33 5.28
N ASP A 225 -22.99 -20.51 6.53
CA ASP A 225 -23.83 -20.30 7.72
C ASP A 225 -23.97 -18.82 8.14
N GLY A 226 -23.36 -17.90 7.38
CA GLY A 226 -23.35 -16.46 7.65
C GLY A 226 -22.31 -16.02 8.66
N SER A 227 -21.47 -16.92 9.17
CA SER A 227 -20.33 -16.55 10.02
C SER A 227 -19.16 -15.99 9.20
N LEU A 228 -18.24 -15.32 9.88
CA LEU A 228 -17.04 -14.72 9.29
C LEU A 228 -15.80 -15.19 10.05
N ASP A 229 -14.84 -15.74 9.32
CA ASP A 229 -13.50 -16.02 9.83
C ASP A 229 -12.50 -15.00 9.32
N TRP A 230 -11.54 -14.65 10.17
CA TRP A 230 -10.37 -13.87 9.79
C TRP A 230 -9.16 -14.78 9.71
N LEU A 231 -8.69 -15.04 8.49
CA LEU A 231 -7.56 -15.90 8.22
C LEU A 231 -6.27 -15.08 8.25
N PRO A 232 -5.35 -15.31 9.20
CA PRO A 232 -4.14 -14.51 9.32
C PRO A 232 -3.17 -14.78 8.16
N LEU A 233 -2.58 -13.71 7.64
CA LEU A 233 -1.55 -13.76 6.61
C LEU A 233 -0.17 -13.74 7.26
N MET A 234 0.24 -14.86 7.84
CA MET A 234 1.51 -15.01 8.55
C MET A 234 2.42 -16.05 7.88
N PHE A 235 3.65 -15.66 7.62
CA PHE A 235 4.65 -16.58 7.08
C PHE A 235 4.87 -17.76 8.02
N GLY A 236 4.86 -18.96 7.44
CA GLY A 236 4.98 -20.23 8.18
C GLY A 236 3.65 -20.82 8.62
N GLU A 237 2.53 -20.12 8.47
CA GLU A 237 1.19 -20.61 8.83
C GLU A 237 0.39 -21.02 7.58
N GLY A 238 -0.39 -22.10 7.72
CA GLY A 238 -1.23 -22.64 6.66
C GLY A 238 -0.44 -22.85 5.34
N PRO A 239 -0.90 -22.29 4.21
CA PRO A 239 -0.21 -22.40 2.93
C PRO A 239 0.93 -21.38 2.73
N LEU A 240 1.14 -20.43 3.65
CA LEU A 240 2.13 -19.35 3.51
C LEU A 240 3.54 -19.82 3.87
N THR A 241 4.01 -20.86 3.19
CA THR A 241 5.24 -21.59 3.49
C THR A 241 6.20 -21.63 2.30
N PRO A 242 7.47 -22.00 2.50
CA PRO A 242 8.44 -22.18 1.42
C PRO A 242 8.00 -23.17 0.35
N ALA A 243 7.25 -24.21 0.70
CA ALA A 243 6.71 -25.19 -0.24
C ALA A 243 5.77 -24.56 -1.28
N ASN A 244 5.08 -23.47 -0.90
CA ASN A 244 4.21 -22.69 -1.75
C ASN A 244 4.87 -21.41 -2.28
N GLY A 245 6.19 -21.28 -2.11
CA GLY A 245 7.01 -20.21 -2.69
C GLY A 245 7.08 -18.93 -1.88
N PHE A 246 6.64 -18.92 -0.61
CA PHE A 246 6.88 -17.83 0.32
C PHE A 246 8.17 -18.07 1.09
N GLN A 247 9.02 -17.05 1.23
CA GLN A 247 10.30 -17.17 1.92
C GLN A 247 10.37 -16.32 3.19
N SER A 248 9.45 -15.36 3.35
CA SER A 248 9.44 -14.39 4.45
C SER A 248 8.06 -13.75 4.65
N GLN A 249 7.89 -13.02 5.74
CA GLN A 249 6.72 -12.16 5.93
C GLN A 249 6.66 -11.05 4.88
N ALA A 250 7.81 -10.59 4.37
CA ALA A 250 7.85 -9.63 3.27
C ALA A 250 7.17 -10.18 2.01
N ASP A 251 7.45 -11.44 1.66
CA ASP A 251 6.80 -12.10 0.53
C ASP A 251 5.28 -12.13 0.70
N VAL A 252 4.80 -12.50 1.90
CA VAL A 252 3.37 -12.54 2.20
C VAL A 252 2.74 -11.16 2.01
N MET A 253 3.39 -10.10 2.49
CA MET A 253 2.85 -8.74 2.39
C MET A 253 2.88 -8.19 0.96
N ILE A 254 3.95 -8.44 0.20
CA ILE A 254 4.06 -7.96 -1.19
C ILE A 254 3.07 -8.69 -2.11
N ASP A 255 2.76 -9.94 -1.82
CA ASP A 255 1.83 -10.76 -2.58
C ASP A 255 0.45 -10.92 -1.90
N ALA A 256 0.10 -10.07 -0.93
CA ALA A 256 -1.14 -10.17 -0.13
C ALA A 256 -2.43 -10.17 -1.00
N GLY A 257 -2.46 -9.37 -2.07
CA GLY A 257 -3.57 -9.34 -3.02
C GLY A 257 -3.54 -10.48 -4.05
N SER A 258 -2.88 -11.61 -3.82
CA SER A 258 -2.75 -12.69 -4.81
C SER A 258 -4.03 -13.51 -4.96
N LYS A 259 -4.53 -13.65 -6.22
CA LYS A 259 -5.69 -14.50 -6.59
C LYS A 259 -5.46 -16.00 -6.45
N ASP A 260 -4.27 -16.44 -6.10
CA ASP A 260 -4.05 -17.86 -5.83
C ASP A 260 -4.72 -18.22 -4.49
N ALA A 261 -6.06 -18.39 -4.55
CA ALA A 261 -6.87 -18.86 -3.43
C ALA A 261 -6.27 -20.12 -2.79
N ASP A 262 -5.71 -21.00 -3.61
CA ASP A 262 -4.97 -22.18 -3.16
C ASP A 262 -3.74 -21.86 -2.33
N ARG A 263 -3.19 -20.62 -2.44
CA ARG A 263 -2.01 -20.18 -1.67
C ARG A 263 -2.34 -19.44 -0.40
N LEU A 264 -3.46 -18.72 -0.37
CA LEU A 264 -3.90 -17.98 0.81
C LEU A 264 -4.86 -18.79 1.68
N ALA A 265 -5.16 -20.05 1.32
CA ALA A 265 -6.12 -20.93 1.98
C ALA A 265 -7.54 -20.32 2.11
N VAL A 266 -7.89 -19.43 1.22
CA VAL A 266 -9.27 -18.97 1.08
C VAL A 266 -9.89 -19.80 -0.03
N PRO A 267 -10.85 -20.71 0.28
CA PRO A 267 -11.54 -21.51 -0.71
C PRO A 267 -12.33 -20.65 -1.70
#